data_dd0e2fb7fadd1ce98d9b537b4c13841c
#
_entry.id   dd0e2fb7fadd1ce98d9b537b4c13841c
#
_cell.length_a   1.000
_cell.length_b   1.000
_cell.length_c   1.000
_cell.angle_alpha   90.00
_cell.angle_beta   90.00
_cell.angle_gamma   90.00
#
_symmetry.space_group_name_H-M   'P 1'
#
loop_
_entity.id
_entity.type
_entity.pdbx_description
1 polymer ?
#
loop_
_entity_poly.entity_id
_entity_poly.type
_entity_poly.pdbx_seq_one_letter_code
_entity_poly.pdbx_strand_id
1 'polypeptide(L)'
;MKKILYLHGFGSSGASGTVDLLRREFWERSEAAHRAVVVAPDIPLDPFVAMPKLEELAYEEMPDLVIGTSMGGFYAQQLHGFTRICINPSFWISKKYDILYVGKHKWLNRRKDGETEFHVTKETIAHFQEMEAHQFDGVTDDDRTLCHGLFGDEDTLLAEQTRPVFEQHYPGMSHVFSGGHRMNDYIVTHTLLPYIRGLNVI
;
A
#
# COMPACT_ATOMS: atom_id res chain seq x y z
N MET A 1 3.16 -20.75 8.37
CA MET A 1 2.31 -19.70 8.98
C MET A 1 2.17 -18.60 7.95
N LYS A 2 0.95 -18.16 7.67
CA LYS A 2 0.66 -17.13 6.66
C LYS A 2 1.25 -15.77 7.07
N LYS A 3 1.65 -14.98 6.08
CA LYS A 3 2.24 -13.65 6.27
C LYS A 3 1.57 -12.61 5.39
N ILE A 4 1.30 -11.44 5.96
CA ILE A 4 0.84 -10.25 5.26
C ILE A 4 1.93 -9.19 5.36
N LEU A 5 2.40 -8.67 4.23
CA LEU A 5 3.24 -7.48 4.18
C LEU A 5 2.33 -6.26 3.97
N TYR A 6 2.29 -5.35 4.94
CA TYR A 6 1.49 -4.13 4.86
C TYR A 6 2.36 -2.90 4.63
N LEU A 7 2.06 -2.15 3.56
CA LEU A 7 2.75 -0.93 3.15
C LEU A 7 1.87 0.30 3.41
N HIS A 8 2.33 1.16 4.30
CA HIS A 8 1.58 2.35 4.73
C HIS A 8 1.63 3.51 3.73
N GLY A 9 0.69 4.46 3.84
CA GLY A 9 0.66 5.69 3.04
C GLY A 9 1.71 6.73 3.47
N PHE A 10 1.80 7.81 2.69
CA PHE A 10 2.72 8.92 2.93
C PHE A 10 2.56 9.52 4.34
N GLY A 11 3.67 9.81 4.97
CA GLY A 11 3.70 10.39 6.32
C GLY A 11 3.28 9.44 7.46
N SER A 12 2.91 8.19 7.16
CA SER A 12 2.51 7.18 8.15
C SER A 12 3.70 6.30 8.59
N SER A 13 3.44 5.17 9.24
CA SER A 13 4.45 4.22 9.69
C SER A 13 3.90 2.80 9.82
N GLY A 14 4.78 1.84 10.10
CA GLY A 14 4.44 0.47 10.46
C GLY A 14 3.72 0.30 11.81
N ALA A 15 3.47 1.40 12.53
CA ALA A 15 2.68 1.45 13.77
C ALA A 15 1.37 2.24 13.60
N SER A 16 0.79 2.23 12.41
CA SER A 16 -0.51 2.87 12.14
C SER A 16 -1.68 2.07 12.73
N GLY A 17 -2.80 2.76 13.01
CA GLY A 17 -4.02 2.10 13.49
C GLY A 17 -4.54 0.98 12.56
N THR A 18 -4.34 1.10 11.25
CA THR A 18 -4.66 0.03 10.29
C THR A 18 -3.82 -1.23 10.54
N VAL A 19 -2.53 -1.08 10.84
CA VAL A 19 -1.65 -2.20 11.17
C VAL A 19 -2.10 -2.90 12.44
N ASP A 20 -2.44 -2.13 13.48
CA ASP A 20 -2.92 -2.69 14.74
C ASP A 20 -4.25 -3.45 14.56
N LEU A 21 -5.14 -2.90 13.73
CA LEU A 21 -6.40 -3.55 13.39
C LEU A 21 -6.17 -4.87 12.63
N LEU A 22 -5.32 -4.88 11.61
CA LEU A 22 -4.97 -6.09 10.86
C LEU A 22 -4.32 -7.14 11.77
N ARG A 23 -3.39 -6.76 12.66
CA ARG A 23 -2.78 -7.67 13.64
C ARG A 23 -3.83 -8.30 14.55
N ARG A 24 -4.76 -7.49 15.08
CA ARG A 24 -5.84 -7.99 15.92
C ARG A 24 -6.75 -8.97 15.18
N GLU A 25 -7.16 -8.65 13.96
CA GLU A 25 -8.06 -9.50 13.16
C GLU A 25 -7.41 -10.80 12.71
N PHE A 26 -6.16 -10.77 12.23
CA PHE A 26 -5.48 -11.95 11.69
C PHE A 26 -4.71 -12.76 12.73
N TRP A 27 -4.44 -12.21 13.89
CA TRP A 27 -3.73 -12.95 14.94
C TRP A 27 -4.59 -13.27 16.15
N GLU A 28 -5.24 -12.26 16.74
CA GLU A 28 -5.96 -12.44 18.01
C GLU A 28 -7.35 -13.06 17.80
N ARG A 29 -8.07 -12.64 16.75
CA ARG A 29 -9.45 -13.03 16.49
C ARG A 29 -9.61 -14.19 15.53
N SER A 30 -8.55 -14.57 14.80
CA SER A 30 -8.60 -15.69 13.87
C SER A 30 -8.37 -17.02 14.58
N GLU A 31 -9.06 -18.06 14.10
CA GLU A 31 -8.74 -19.44 14.48
C GLU A 31 -7.30 -19.79 14.08
N ALA A 32 -6.67 -20.70 14.79
CA ALA A 32 -5.25 -21.03 14.61
C ALA A 32 -4.88 -21.39 13.16
N ALA A 33 -5.79 -22.01 12.42
CA ALA A 33 -5.60 -22.39 11.01
C ALA A 33 -5.58 -21.20 10.05
N HIS A 34 -6.18 -20.05 10.43
CA HIS A 34 -6.31 -18.84 9.61
C HIS A 34 -5.51 -17.65 10.15
N ARG A 35 -4.57 -17.92 11.06
CA ARG A 35 -3.71 -16.86 11.58
C ARG A 35 -2.65 -16.43 10.58
N ALA A 36 -2.48 -15.11 10.46
CA ALA A 36 -1.41 -14.52 9.67
C ALA A 36 -0.62 -13.50 10.51
N VAL A 37 0.69 -13.48 10.31
CA VAL A 37 1.57 -12.45 10.86
C VAL A 37 1.55 -11.23 9.95
N VAL A 38 1.36 -10.04 10.52
CA VAL A 38 1.42 -8.77 9.78
C VAL A 38 2.79 -8.13 9.97
N VAL A 39 3.59 -8.16 8.90
CA VAL A 39 4.87 -7.45 8.79
C VAL A 39 4.57 -6.06 8.23
N ALA A 40 4.96 -5.02 8.95
CA ALA A 40 4.75 -3.64 8.53
C ALA A 40 6.04 -2.83 8.77
N PRO A 41 6.81 -2.55 7.72
CA PRO A 41 8.02 -1.73 7.82
C PRO A 41 7.66 -0.25 7.94
N ASP A 42 8.61 0.54 8.49
CA ASP A 42 8.63 1.98 8.28
C ASP A 42 9.26 2.25 6.91
N ILE A 43 8.46 2.71 5.95
CA ILE A 43 8.92 2.96 4.58
C ILE A 43 9.81 4.20 4.56
N PRO A 44 11.01 4.14 3.96
CA PRO A 44 11.83 5.33 3.72
C PRO A 44 11.11 6.38 2.88
N LEU A 45 11.44 7.65 3.09
CA LEU A 45 10.82 8.75 2.35
C LEU A 45 11.17 8.73 0.86
N ASP A 46 12.46 8.54 0.57
CA ASP A 46 12.97 8.53 -0.81
C ASP A 46 12.61 7.21 -1.50
N PRO A 47 11.90 7.26 -2.65
CA PRO A 47 11.45 6.05 -3.33
C PRO A 47 12.60 5.19 -3.86
N PHE A 48 13.75 5.76 -4.22
CA PHE A 48 14.92 5.01 -4.66
C PHE A 48 15.62 4.26 -3.51
N VAL A 49 15.37 4.69 -2.27
CA VAL A 49 15.79 3.95 -1.07
C VAL A 49 14.70 2.98 -0.63
N ALA A 50 13.43 3.37 -0.79
CA ALA A 50 12.30 2.58 -0.33
C ALA A 50 12.09 1.31 -1.15
N MET A 51 12.05 1.42 -2.49
CA MET A 51 11.70 0.29 -3.34
C MET A 51 12.67 -0.89 -3.21
N PRO A 52 14.01 -0.73 -3.29
CA PRO A 52 14.94 -1.84 -3.10
C PRO A 52 14.80 -2.52 -1.73
N LYS A 53 14.56 -1.74 -0.66
CA LYS A 53 14.34 -2.31 0.69
C LYS A 53 13.02 -3.07 0.80
N LEU A 54 11.98 -2.62 0.11
CA LEU A 54 10.70 -3.31 0.10
C LEU A 54 10.75 -4.60 -0.71
N GLU A 55 11.49 -4.61 -1.82
CA GLU A 55 11.78 -5.81 -2.60
C GLU A 55 12.58 -6.83 -1.77
N GLU A 56 13.68 -6.40 -1.16
CA GLU A 56 14.48 -7.25 -0.26
C GLU A 56 13.61 -7.86 0.85
N LEU A 57 12.83 -7.02 1.54
CA LEU A 57 11.92 -7.48 2.60
C LEU A 57 10.86 -8.46 2.08
N ALA A 58 10.29 -8.22 0.91
CA ALA A 58 9.30 -9.11 0.32
C ALA A 58 9.91 -10.48 -0.03
N TYR A 59 11.15 -10.50 -0.55
CA TYR A 59 11.86 -11.75 -0.81
C TYR A 59 12.32 -12.48 0.46
N GLU A 60 12.69 -11.77 1.51
CA GLU A 60 13.05 -12.39 2.80
C GLU A 60 11.82 -12.95 3.52
N GLU A 61 10.74 -12.20 3.57
CA GLU A 61 9.53 -12.59 4.28
C GLU A 61 8.65 -13.56 3.49
N MET A 62 8.71 -13.56 2.15
CA MET A 62 7.86 -14.35 1.25
C MET A 62 6.39 -14.27 1.67
N PRO A 63 5.78 -13.07 1.66
CA PRO A 63 4.42 -12.90 2.12
C PRO A 63 3.41 -13.60 1.20
N ASP A 64 2.37 -14.20 1.79
CA ASP A 64 1.24 -14.75 1.06
C ASP A 64 0.37 -13.63 0.45
N LEU A 65 0.42 -12.43 1.03
CA LEU A 65 -0.33 -11.27 0.58
C LEU A 65 0.44 -9.97 0.88
N VAL A 66 0.53 -9.08 -0.11
CA VAL A 66 0.99 -7.70 0.07
C VAL A 66 -0.22 -6.77 0.06
N ILE A 67 -0.33 -5.87 1.01
CA ILE A 67 -1.39 -4.85 1.07
C ILE A 67 -0.73 -3.48 1.13
N GLY A 68 -1.07 -2.60 0.20
CA GLY A 68 -0.58 -1.23 0.19
C GLY A 68 -1.70 -0.20 0.16
N THR A 69 -1.60 0.86 0.96
CA THR A 69 -2.57 1.96 0.96
C THR A 69 -1.94 3.26 0.47
N SER A 70 -2.60 3.97 -0.43
CA SER A 70 -2.12 5.25 -0.97
C SER A 70 -0.70 5.13 -1.56
N MET A 71 0.32 5.82 -1.03
CA MET A 71 1.73 5.64 -1.41
C MET A 71 2.18 4.18 -1.24
N GLY A 72 1.74 3.48 -0.21
CA GLY A 72 2.01 2.06 -0.05
C GLY A 72 1.40 1.21 -1.17
N GLY A 73 0.25 1.62 -1.72
CA GLY A 73 -0.36 1.00 -2.90
C GLY A 73 0.46 1.23 -4.18
N PHE A 74 1.09 2.40 -4.32
CA PHE A 74 2.04 2.67 -5.39
C PHE A 74 3.26 1.74 -5.34
N TYR A 75 3.80 1.44 -4.15
CA TYR A 75 4.89 0.47 -4.01
C TYR A 75 4.41 -0.97 -4.17
N ALA A 76 3.26 -1.31 -3.55
CA ALA A 76 2.75 -2.67 -3.58
C ALA A 76 2.54 -3.18 -5.01
N GLN A 77 2.00 -2.34 -5.91
CA GLN A 77 1.75 -2.76 -7.29
C GLN A 77 3.04 -3.11 -8.06
N GLN A 78 4.19 -2.58 -7.64
CA GLN A 78 5.51 -2.84 -8.25
C GLN A 78 6.21 -4.09 -7.69
N LEU A 79 5.71 -4.69 -6.60
CA LEU A 79 6.21 -5.96 -6.05
C LEU A 79 5.66 -7.14 -6.86
N HIS A 80 6.20 -7.34 -8.07
CA HIS A 80 5.75 -8.39 -8.99
C HIS A 80 5.91 -9.80 -8.42
N GLY A 81 5.05 -10.73 -8.86
CA GLY A 81 5.07 -12.13 -8.44
C GLY A 81 4.40 -12.43 -7.10
N PHE A 82 3.97 -11.43 -6.34
CA PHE A 82 3.18 -11.61 -5.11
C PHE A 82 1.70 -11.29 -5.35
N THR A 83 0.80 -11.95 -4.62
CA THR A 83 -0.60 -11.50 -4.56
C THR A 83 -0.66 -10.16 -3.82
N ARG A 84 -1.28 -9.14 -4.43
CA ARG A 84 -1.26 -7.76 -3.95
C ARG A 84 -2.65 -7.15 -3.91
N ILE A 85 -2.90 -6.34 -2.89
CA ILE A 85 -4.08 -5.46 -2.81
C ILE A 85 -3.59 -4.02 -2.70
N CYS A 86 -3.90 -3.21 -3.71
CA CYS A 86 -3.61 -1.78 -3.75
C CYS A 86 -4.88 -1.00 -3.43
N ILE A 87 -4.90 -0.32 -2.28
CA ILE A 87 -6.07 0.40 -1.79
C ILE A 87 -5.87 1.89 -2.03
N ASN A 88 -6.71 2.49 -2.85
CA ASN A 88 -6.61 3.89 -3.26
C ASN A 88 -5.15 4.27 -3.59
N PRO A 89 -4.46 3.54 -4.51
CA PRO A 89 -3.04 3.73 -4.76
C PRO A 89 -2.75 5.13 -5.31
N SER A 90 -1.67 5.76 -4.84
CA SER A 90 -1.26 7.10 -5.26
C SER A 90 -0.22 7.01 -6.37
N PHE A 91 -0.64 6.74 -7.61
CA PHE A 91 0.27 6.54 -8.76
C PHE A 91 1.03 7.79 -9.20
N TRP A 92 0.61 8.97 -8.75
CA TRP A 92 1.26 10.25 -9.05
C TRP A 92 1.31 11.14 -7.81
N ILE A 93 1.94 10.66 -6.74
CA ILE A 93 2.10 11.42 -5.51
C ILE A 93 2.93 12.70 -5.76
N SER A 94 3.86 12.67 -6.72
CA SER A 94 4.67 13.84 -7.10
C SER A 94 3.83 15.02 -7.60
N LYS A 95 2.60 14.76 -8.08
CA LYS A 95 1.65 15.78 -8.56
C LYS A 95 0.73 16.31 -7.45
N LYS A 96 0.82 15.78 -6.24
CA LYS A 96 0.01 16.20 -5.08
C LYS A 96 0.78 17.23 -4.25
N TYR A 97 0.86 18.46 -4.76
CA TYR A 97 1.66 19.55 -4.16
C TYR A 97 1.19 20.01 -2.79
N ASP A 98 -0.03 19.68 -2.39
CA ASP A 98 -0.58 19.87 -1.06
C ASP A 98 -0.13 18.80 -0.06
N ILE A 99 0.33 17.65 -0.56
CA ILE A 99 0.80 16.52 0.24
C ILE A 99 2.32 16.40 0.18
N LEU A 100 2.89 16.36 -1.03
CA LEU A 100 4.33 16.22 -1.26
C LEU A 100 4.92 17.57 -1.72
N TYR A 101 5.18 18.47 -0.78
CA TYR A 101 5.87 19.75 -1.03
C TYR A 101 7.26 19.77 -0.39
N VAL A 102 8.17 20.54 -0.98
CA VAL A 102 9.52 20.72 -0.44
C VAL A 102 9.45 21.41 0.92
N GLY A 103 10.04 20.78 1.93
CA GLY A 103 10.05 21.33 3.27
C GLY A 103 9.93 20.28 4.36
N LYS A 104 9.69 20.78 5.56
CA LYS A 104 9.58 19.98 6.77
C LYS A 104 8.16 19.45 6.95
N HIS A 105 8.05 18.16 7.23
CA HIS A 105 6.80 17.45 7.49
C HIS A 105 6.88 16.73 8.83
N LYS A 106 5.73 16.32 9.36
CA LYS A 106 5.65 15.51 10.56
C LYS A 106 5.16 14.11 10.21
N TRP A 107 5.75 13.10 10.85
CA TRP A 107 5.20 11.75 10.81
C TRP A 107 3.86 11.71 11.56
N LEU A 108 2.86 11.08 10.95
CA LEU A 108 1.52 10.96 11.53
C LEU A 108 1.45 9.92 12.65
N ASN A 109 2.39 8.96 12.64
CA ASN A 109 2.44 7.87 13.58
C ASN A 109 3.89 7.67 14.07
N ARG A 110 4.03 7.04 15.23
CA ARG A 110 5.34 6.72 15.80
C ARG A 110 6.10 5.78 14.86
N ARG A 111 7.37 6.06 14.64
CA ARG A 111 8.30 5.21 13.89
C ARG A 111 9.22 4.43 14.81
N LYS A 112 9.77 3.32 14.32
CA LYS A 112 10.73 2.48 15.07
C LYS A 112 12.06 3.22 15.30
N ASP A 113 12.47 4.08 14.37
CA ASP A 113 13.67 4.92 14.47
C ASP A 113 13.51 6.09 15.47
N GLY A 114 12.29 6.36 15.93
CA GLY A 114 11.97 7.45 16.86
C GLY A 114 11.87 8.83 16.20
N GLU A 115 12.04 8.92 14.89
CA GLU A 115 11.89 10.19 14.16
C GLU A 115 10.45 10.69 14.22
N THR A 116 10.29 11.98 14.48
CA THR A 116 8.99 12.66 14.53
C THR A 116 8.71 13.54 13.32
N GLU A 117 9.75 13.85 12.57
CA GLU A 117 9.72 14.77 11.43
C GLU A 117 10.61 14.25 10.30
N PHE A 118 10.31 14.69 9.08
CA PHE A 118 11.12 14.40 7.89
C PHE A 118 11.18 15.61 6.96
N HIS A 119 12.10 15.60 6.03
CA HIS A 119 12.28 16.71 5.09
C HIS A 119 12.15 16.21 3.65
N VAL A 120 11.16 16.72 2.93
CA VAL A 120 11.00 16.48 1.49
C VAL A 120 11.89 17.46 0.73
N THR A 121 12.74 16.95 -0.15
CA THR A 121 13.63 17.74 -1.02
C THR A 121 13.11 17.76 -2.46
N LYS A 122 13.67 18.63 -3.29
CA LYS A 122 13.40 18.60 -4.74
C LYS A 122 13.85 17.28 -5.36
N GLU A 123 14.95 16.71 -4.86
CA GLU A 123 15.47 15.41 -5.29
C GLU A 123 14.49 14.29 -4.96
N THR A 124 13.93 14.26 -3.75
CA THR A 124 12.87 13.29 -3.37
C THR A 124 11.69 13.35 -4.34
N ILE A 125 11.24 14.56 -4.72
CA ILE A 125 10.15 14.73 -5.69
C ILE A 125 10.56 14.23 -7.07
N ALA A 126 11.79 14.52 -7.53
CA ALA A 126 12.31 14.05 -8.81
C ALA A 126 12.40 12.52 -8.87
N HIS A 127 12.83 11.87 -7.78
CA HIS A 127 12.87 10.41 -7.67
C HIS A 127 11.46 9.79 -7.75
N PHE A 128 10.44 10.43 -7.12
CA PHE A 128 9.06 9.99 -7.31
C PHE A 128 8.62 10.13 -8.76
N GLN A 129 8.89 11.26 -9.42
CA GLN A 129 8.52 11.47 -10.83
C GLN A 129 9.16 10.43 -11.75
N GLU A 130 10.41 10.09 -11.52
CA GLU A 130 11.12 9.06 -12.30
C GLU A 130 10.52 7.68 -12.06
N MET A 131 10.30 7.27 -10.82
CA MET A 131 9.67 5.98 -10.52
C MET A 131 8.22 5.92 -11.05
N GLU A 132 7.45 7.00 -10.96
CA GLU A 132 6.09 7.09 -11.49
C GLU A 132 6.04 6.89 -13.02
N ALA A 133 7.06 7.33 -13.75
CA ALA A 133 7.14 7.14 -15.18
C ALA A 133 7.32 5.66 -15.59
N HIS A 134 7.89 4.84 -14.71
CA HIS A 134 8.22 3.44 -14.94
C HIS A 134 7.43 2.44 -14.09
N GLN A 135 6.50 2.92 -13.27
CA GLN A 135 5.82 2.12 -12.25
C GLN A 135 5.04 0.90 -12.76
N PHE A 136 4.70 0.85 -14.04
CA PHE A 136 4.00 -0.28 -14.66
C PHE A 136 4.90 -1.11 -15.58
N ASP A 137 6.19 -0.79 -15.63
CA ASP A 137 7.14 -1.60 -16.39
C ASP A 137 7.26 -2.99 -15.75
N GLY A 138 7.36 -4.02 -16.59
CA GLY A 138 7.47 -5.40 -16.10
C GLY A 138 6.16 -6.11 -15.74
N VAL A 139 4.99 -5.46 -15.88
CA VAL A 139 3.69 -6.12 -15.71
C VAL A 139 3.49 -7.17 -16.79
N THR A 140 3.52 -8.45 -16.41
CA THR A 140 3.28 -9.60 -17.30
C THR A 140 1.83 -10.06 -17.24
N ASP A 141 1.40 -10.95 -18.15
CA ASP A 141 0.04 -11.49 -18.12
C ASP A 141 -0.24 -12.29 -16.84
N ASP A 142 0.75 -13.04 -16.34
CA ASP A 142 0.64 -13.75 -15.06
C ASP A 142 0.50 -12.75 -13.88
N ASP A 143 1.30 -11.69 -13.90
CA ASP A 143 1.29 -10.67 -12.86
C ASP A 143 -0.04 -9.90 -12.79
N ARG A 144 -0.74 -9.74 -13.94
CA ARG A 144 -2.05 -9.07 -14.00
C ARG A 144 -3.13 -9.74 -13.15
N THR A 145 -3.05 -11.04 -12.94
CA THR A 145 -4.02 -11.79 -12.12
C THR A 145 -3.71 -11.72 -10.62
N LEU A 146 -2.55 -11.21 -10.25
CA LEU A 146 -2.07 -11.16 -8.87
C LEU A 146 -2.26 -9.79 -8.20
N CYS A 147 -2.59 -8.74 -8.97
CA CYS A 147 -2.72 -7.39 -8.44
C CYS A 147 -4.18 -6.93 -8.44
N HIS A 148 -4.73 -6.71 -7.25
CA HIS A 148 -6.09 -6.28 -7.01
C HIS A 148 -6.12 -4.80 -6.60
N GLY A 149 -6.99 -4.00 -7.22
CA GLY A 149 -7.21 -2.59 -6.87
C GLY A 149 -8.52 -2.40 -6.11
N LEU A 150 -8.48 -1.81 -4.93
CA LEU A 150 -9.67 -1.39 -4.19
C LEU A 150 -9.77 0.14 -4.20
N PHE A 151 -10.87 0.66 -4.72
CA PHE A 151 -11.08 2.10 -4.93
C PHE A 151 -12.32 2.58 -4.20
N GLY A 152 -12.15 3.58 -3.31
CA GLY A 152 -13.27 4.21 -2.61
C GLY A 152 -14.06 5.12 -3.55
N ASP A 153 -15.38 4.99 -3.58
CA ASP A 153 -16.28 5.81 -4.39
C ASP A 153 -16.38 7.28 -3.91
N GLU A 154 -16.00 7.52 -2.66
CA GLU A 154 -15.91 8.85 -2.05
C GLU A 154 -14.46 9.38 -2.00
N ASP A 155 -13.49 8.71 -2.65
CA ASP A 155 -12.11 9.20 -2.71
C ASP A 155 -11.98 10.34 -3.71
N THR A 156 -12.16 11.56 -3.23
CA THR A 156 -12.00 12.79 -4.04
C THR A 156 -10.53 13.14 -4.32
N LEU A 157 -9.58 12.45 -3.68
CA LEU A 157 -8.16 12.73 -3.86
C LEU A 157 -7.57 12.02 -5.09
N LEU A 158 -7.94 10.76 -5.33
CA LEU A 158 -7.22 9.90 -6.27
C LEU A 158 -8.12 9.05 -7.20
N ALA A 159 -9.31 8.61 -6.76
CA ALA A 159 -10.04 7.53 -7.42
C ALA A 159 -10.37 7.76 -8.89
N GLU A 160 -10.77 8.98 -9.27
CA GLU A 160 -11.12 9.31 -10.66
C GLU A 160 -9.92 9.21 -11.61
N GLN A 161 -8.71 9.41 -11.11
CA GLN A 161 -7.49 9.42 -11.92
C GLN A 161 -6.78 8.06 -11.92
N THR A 162 -6.78 7.35 -10.80
CA THR A 162 -5.97 6.14 -10.61
C THR A 162 -6.67 4.87 -11.09
N ARG A 163 -7.97 4.72 -10.86
CA ARG A 163 -8.71 3.53 -11.25
C ARG A 163 -8.69 3.25 -12.76
N PRO A 164 -8.95 4.21 -13.66
CA PRO A 164 -8.88 3.96 -15.11
C PRO A 164 -7.50 3.47 -15.56
N VAL A 165 -6.43 4.01 -14.99
CA VAL A 165 -5.07 3.58 -15.31
C VAL A 165 -4.78 2.19 -14.73
N PHE A 166 -5.22 1.91 -13.51
CA PHE A 166 -5.13 0.56 -12.95
C PHE A 166 -5.79 -0.47 -13.87
N GLU A 167 -7.01 -0.20 -14.36
CA GLU A 167 -7.73 -1.10 -15.27
C GLU A 167 -7.02 -1.33 -16.61
N GLN A 168 -6.23 -0.37 -17.10
CA GLN A 168 -5.42 -0.56 -18.32
C GLN A 168 -4.33 -1.61 -18.13
N HIS A 169 -3.74 -1.67 -16.93
CA HIS A 169 -2.64 -2.58 -16.63
C HIS A 169 -3.11 -3.90 -16.00
N TYR A 170 -4.23 -3.86 -15.24
CA TYR A 170 -4.81 -4.99 -14.51
C TYR A 170 -6.31 -5.12 -14.82
N PRO A 171 -6.69 -5.49 -16.06
CA PRO A 171 -8.08 -5.50 -16.51
C PRO A 171 -8.93 -6.48 -15.70
N GLY A 172 -10.08 -6.00 -15.21
CA GLY A 172 -11.02 -6.78 -14.40
C GLY A 172 -10.60 -6.98 -12.94
N MET A 173 -9.49 -6.39 -12.50
CA MET A 173 -8.96 -6.55 -11.15
C MET A 173 -9.28 -5.36 -10.24
N SER A 174 -10.03 -4.36 -10.70
CA SER A 174 -10.47 -3.24 -9.86
C SER A 174 -11.84 -3.49 -9.24
N HIS A 175 -11.96 -3.11 -7.97
CA HIS A 175 -13.18 -3.21 -7.18
C HIS A 175 -13.46 -1.86 -6.51
N VAL A 176 -14.73 -1.45 -6.52
CA VAL A 176 -15.17 -0.22 -5.86
C VAL A 176 -15.79 -0.56 -4.51
N PHE A 177 -15.47 0.22 -3.49
CA PHE A 177 -16.09 0.12 -2.18
C PHE A 177 -16.65 1.47 -1.73
N SER A 178 -17.65 1.45 -0.85
CA SER A 178 -18.19 2.70 -0.29
C SER A 178 -17.26 3.25 0.78
N GLY A 179 -16.63 4.38 0.49
CA GLY A 179 -15.71 5.07 1.39
C GLY A 179 -14.74 6.01 0.69
N GLY A 180 -14.04 6.80 1.52
CA GLY A 180 -13.06 7.79 1.06
C GLY A 180 -11.64 7.23 0.96
N HIS A 181 -10.68 8.17 0.86
CA HIS A 181 -9.26 7.84 0.68
C HIS A 181 -8.65 7.05 1.84
N ARG A 182 -9.01 7.40 3.08
CA ARG A 182 -8.39 6.83 4.27
C ARG A 182 -9.07 5.55 4.72
N MET A 183 -8.27 4.52 4.99
CA MET A 183 -8.75 3.33 5.67
C MET A 183 -9.16 3.67 7.12
N ASN A 184 -10.35 3.27 7.51
CA ASN A 184 -10.85 3.32 8.87
C ASN A 184 -11.31 1.93 9.30
N ASP A 185 -11.68 1.77 10.57
CA ASP A 185 -12.09 0.48 11.13
C ASP A 185 -13.27 -0.13 10.37
N TYR A 186 -14.23 0.71 9.94
CA TYR A 186 -15.39 0.26 9.18
C TYR A 186 -14.99 -0.34 7.82
N ILE A 187 -14.18 0.39 7.04
CA ILE A 187 -13.71 -0.07 5.71
C ILE A 187 -12.86 -1.34 5.86
N VAL A 188 -11.97 -1.39 6.86
CA VAL A 188 -11.16 -2.60 7.11
C VAL A 188 -12.06 -3.78 7.41
N THR A 189 -13.03 -3.65 8.33
CA THR A 189 -13.85 -4.78 8.78
C THR A 189 -14.91 -5.21 7.76
N HIS A 190 -15.50 -4.27 7.01
CA HIS A 190 -16.62 -4.54 6.11
C HIS A 190 -16.24 -4.65 4.63
N THR A 191 -15.03 -4.21 4.25
CA THR A 191 -14.55 -4.30 2.87
C THR A 191 -13.27 -5.13 2.77
N LEU A 192 -12.19 -4.70 3.42
CA LEU A 192 -10.88 -5.31 3.23
C LEU A 192 -10.83 -6.76 3.74
N LEU A 193 -11.25 -7.01 4.98
CA LEU A 193 -11.22 -8.36 5.55
C LEU A 193 -12.09 -9.36 4.79
N PRO A 194 -13.36 -9.07 4.40
CA PRO A 194 -14.13 -9.94 3.54
C PRO A 194 -13.47 -10.18 2.18
N TYR A 195 -12.87 -9.14 1.59
CA TYR A 195 -12.17 -9.28 0.32
C TYR A 195 -10.97 -10.22 0.42
N ILE A 196 -10.13 -10.05 1.43
CA ILE A 196 -8.96 -10.93 1.67
C ILE A 196 -9.41 -12.38 1.86
N ARG A 197 -10.46 -12.62 2.64
CA ARG A 197 -11.02 -13.97 2.85
C ARG A 197 -11.53 -14.58 1.55
N GLY A 198 -12.11 -13.78 0.65
CA GLY A 198 -12.57 -14.21 -0.67
C GLY A 198 -11.43 -14.63 -1.60
N LEU A 199 -10.21 -14.10 -1.41
CA LEU A 199 -9.05 -14.51 -2.21
C LEU A 199 -8.49 -15.89 -1.82
N ASN A 200 -8.85 -16.43 -0.65
CA ASN A 200 -8.37 -17.72 -0.11
C ASN A 200 -6.83 -17.83 -0.04
N VAL A 201 -6.13 -16.72 0.11
CA VAL A 201 -4.64 -16.69 0.24
C VAL A 201 -4.18 -16.69 1.68
N ILE A 202 -5.06 -16.26 2.61
CA ILE A 202 -4.82 -16.20 4.06
C ILE A 202 -5.79 -17.12 4.80
#